data_49d6e2e9962a19df1882f0e7b6bb27f8
#
_entry.id   49d6e2e9962a19df1882f0e7b6bb27f8
#
_cell.length_a   1.000
_cell.length_b   1.000
_cell.length_c   1.000
_cell.angle_alpha   90.00
_cell.angle_beta   90.00
_cell.angle_gamma   90.00
#
_symmetry.space_group_name_H-M   'P 1'
#
loop_
_entity.id
_entity.type
_entity.pdbx_description
1 polymer ?
#
loop_
_entity_poly.entity_id
_entity_poly.type
_entity_poly.pdbx_seq_one_letter_code
_entity_poly.pdbx_strand_id
1 'polypeptide(L)'
;PEIDEHFLEFANESGDKLTISLNNEMSENALAGIPAGKYVADASGAHQASTFTLNDGSAKYYTSATVSGVSLDVVDGTVSVEVSGESYKIVAELYDVSGVSYSFDYSGELPEMEDKSFGADIVPTFDGQYDTYFTTKANKWSVTFYISKKAPGANVFLQYFQVDFYSPENVDPTVLPEGTYTFATPET
;
A
#
# COMPACT_ATOMS: atom_id res chain seq x y z
N PRO A 1 -5.46 11.75 -11.11
CA PRO A 1 -4.81 12.51 -10.04
C PRO A 1 -4.15 11.53 -9.08
N GLU A 2 -3.00 11.93 -8.52
CA GLU A 2 -2.39 11.20 -7.43
C GLU A 2 -3.21 11.44 -6.17
N ILE A 3 -3.44 10.40 -5.39
CA ILE A 3 -4.25 10.43 -4.17
C ILE A 3 -3.51 9.74 -3.04
N ASP A 4 -3.84 10.11 -1.79
CA ASP A 4 -3.50 9.35 -0.60
C ASP A 4 -4.67 8.44 -0.23
N GLU A 5 -4.42 7.16 -0.05
CA GLU A 5 -5.42 6.18 0.40
C GLU A 5 -5.18 5.86 1.87
N HIS A 6 -6.18 6.15 2.72
CA HIS A 6 -6.14 5.84 4.14
C HIS A 6 -7.03 4.64 4.45
N PHE A 7 -6.44 3.57 4.94
CA PHE A 7 -7.14 2.34 5.29
C PHE A 7 -7.31 2.20 6.79
N LEU A 8 -8.54 2.01 7.24
CA LEU A 8 -8.92 1.89 8.64
C LEU A 8 -9.59 0.55 8.89
N GLU A 9 -9.30 -0.04 10.05
CA GLU A 9 -9.94 -1.27 10.51
C GLU A 9 -10.52 -1.05 11.91
N PHE A 10 -11.79 -1.34 12.07
CA PHE A 10 -12.51 -1.27 13.34
C PHE A 10 -13.11 -2.63 13.68
N ALA A 11 -13.12 -2.96 14.96
CA ALA A 11 -13.82 -4.12 15.47
C ALA A 11 -14.43 -3.79 16.84
N ASN A 12 -15.61 -4.35 17.13
CA ASN A 12 -16.23 -4.25 18.43
C ASN A 12 -16.15 -5.59 19.21
N GLU A 13 -16.54 -5.56 20.47
CA GLU A 13 -16.55 -6.76 21.33
C GLU A 13 -17.54 -7.85 20.85
N SER A 14 -18.55 -7.47 20.08
CA SER A 14 -19.52 -8.41 19.49
C SER A 14 -18.97 -9.15 18.27
N GLY A 15 -17.78 -8.76 17.79
CA GLY A 15 -17.15 -9.33 16.61
C GLY A 15 -17.59 -8.71 15.28
N ASP A 16 -18.37 -7.62 15.33
CA ASP A 16 -18.65 -6.84 14.12
C ASP A 16 -17.38 -6.11 13.69
N LYS A 17 -17.19 -6.00 12.40
CA LYS A 17 -15.99 -5.37 11.80
C LYS A 17 -16.39 -4.37 10.73
N LEU A 18 -15.61 -3.33 10.62
CA LEU A 18 -15.69 -2.35 9.55
C LEU A 18 -14.27 -2.06 9.04
N THR A 19 -14.07 -2.17 7.74
CA THR A 19 -12.90 -1.64 7.06
C THR A 19 -13.32 -0.48 6.18
N ILE A 20 -12.55 0.59 6.16
CA ILE A 20 -12.82 1.77 5.33
C ILE A 20 -11.53 2.14 4.59
N SER A 21 -11.64 2.32 3.29
CA SER A 21 -10.56 2.82 2.45
C SER A 21 -10.97 4.19 1.90
N LEU A 22 -10.37 5.27 2.43
CA LEU A 22 -10.67 6.66 2.11
C LEU A 22 -9.65 7.22 1.13
N ASN A 23 -10.14 7.84 0.06
CA ASN A 23 -9.32 8.51 -0.95
C ASN A 23 -9.29 10.01 -0.67
N ASN A 24 -8.09 10.55 -0.50
CA ASN A 24 -7.85 11.95 -0.20
C ASN A 24 -7.01 12.62 -1.29
N GLU A 25 -7.03 13.95 -1.32
CA GLU A 25 -6.02 14.68 -2.10
C GLU A 25 -4.63 14.36 -1.56
N MET A 26 -3.65 14.24 -2.46
CA MET A 26 -2.28 13.98 -2.09
C MET A 26 -1.75 15.07 -1.15
N SER A 27 -1.11 14.66 -0.07
CA SER A 27 -0.55 15.52 0.96
C SER A 27 0.94 15.25 1.15
N GLU A 28 1.72 16.29 1.42
CA GLU A 28 3.13 16.14 1.80
C GLU A 28 3.32 15.38 3.12
N ASN A 29 2.26 15.23 3.90
CA ASN A 29 2.28 14.57 5.20
C ASN A 29 1.05 13.66 5.41
N ALA A 30 0.84 12.70 4.51
CA ALA A 30 -0.29 11.76 4.57
C ALA A 30 -0.37 10.98 5.89
N LEU A 31 0.77 10.71 6.53
CA LEU A 31 0.84 9.99 7.80
C LEU A 31 0.44 10.84 9.03
N ALA A 32 0.26 12.16 8.88
CA ALA A 32 -0.13 13.03 10.00
C ALA A 32 -1.58 12.83 10.45
N GLY A 33 -2.41 12.21 9.64
CA GLY A 33 -3.81 11.94 9.99
C GLY A 33 -4.73 11.94 8.78
N ILE A 34 -5.98 11.58 9.02
CA ILE A 34 -7.04 11.57 8.01
C ILE A 34 -7.67 12.97 7.96
N PRO A 35 -7.80 13.59 6.80
CA PRO A 35 -8.49 14.86 6.66
C PRO A 35 -9.96 14.77 7.10
N ALA A 36 -10.42 15.80 7.82
CA ALA A 36 -11.85 15.96 8.10
C ALA A 36 -12.61 16.17 6.79
N GLY A 37 -13.76 15.54 6.66
CA GLY A 37 -14.56 15.67 5.45
C GLY A 37 -15.69 14.65 5.35
N LYS A 38 -16.41 14.74 4.24
CA LYS A 38 -17.42 13.76 3.86
C LYS A 38 -16.94 13.02 2.62
N TYR A 39 -16.95 11.69 2.71
CA TYR A 39 -16.56 10.76 1.65
C TYR A 39 -17.80 10.03 1.15
N VAL A 40 -17.91 9.89 -0.15
CA VAL A 40 -19.00 9.14 -0.81
C VAL A 40 -18.46 7.89 -1.49
N ALA A 41 -19.32 6.92 -1.74
CA ALA A 41 -18.92 5.70 -2.43
C ALA A 41 -18.36 6.01 -3.83
N ASP A 42 -17.21 5.42 -4.17
CA ASP A 42 -16.63 5.52 -5.51
C ASP A 42 -17.23 4.47 -6.45
N ALA A 43 -18.40 4.75 -6.97
CA ALA A 43 -19.05 3.87 -7.94
C ALA A 43 -18.31 3.80 -9.30
N SER A 44 -17.35 4.70 -9.54
CA SER A 44 -16.61 4.76 -10.80
C SER A 44 -15.33 3.92 -10.80
N GLY A 45 -14.81 3.58 -9.63
CA GLY A 45 -13.51 2.94 -9.45
C GLY A 45 -12.33 3.83 -9.86
N ALA A 46 -12.54 5.14 -9.94
CA ALA A 46 -11.51 6.09 -10.36
C ALA A 46 -10.64 6.61 -9.20
N HIS A 47 -10.92 6.19 -7.98
CA HIS A 47 -10.21 6.59 -6.75
C HIS A 47 -10.04 8.12 -6.66
N GLN A 48 -11.16 8.84 -6.74
CA GLN A 48 -11.15 10.31 -6.65
C GLN A 48 -11.08 10.75 -5.19
N ALA A 49 -10.47 11.91 -4.94
CA ALA A 49 -10.47 12.52 -3.61
C ALA A 49 -11.89 12.72 -3.07
N SER A 50 -12.04 12.61 -1.75
CA SER A 50 -13.33 12.65 -1.03
C SER A 50 -14.28 11.50 -1.39
N THR A 51 -13.73 10.35 -1.78
CA THR A 51 -14.49 9.11 -1.95
C THR A 51 -13.97 8.01 -1.04
N PHE A 52 -14.72 6.93 -0.91
CA PHE A 52 -14.22 5.67 -0.35
C PHE A 52 -14.32 4.55 -1.38
N THR A 53 -13.32 3.66 -1.36
CA THR A 53 -13.18 2.59 -2.35
C THR A 53 -14.16 1.46 -2.06
N LEU A 54 -14.93 1.06 -3.07
CA LEU A 54 -15.78 -0.13 -3.07
C LEU A 54 -14.99 -1.37 -3.51
N ASN A 55 -15.53 -2.55 -3.20
CA ASN A 55 -14.97 -3.81 -3.70
C ASN A 55 -15.35 -4.01 -5.17
N ASP A 56 -14.43 -3.79 -6.06
CA ASP A 56 -14.55 -4.05 -7.51
C ASP A 56 -13.86 -5.35 -7.95
N GLY A 57 -13.31 -6.10 -6.98
CA GLY A 57 -12.54 -7.32 -7.22
C GLY A 57 -11.08 -7.10 -7.61
N SER A 58 -10.63 -5.87 -7.79
CA SER A 58 -9.24 -5.50 -8.12
C SER A 58 -8.54 -4.71 -7.02
N ALA A 59 -9.28 -3.94 -6.23
CA ALA A 59 -8.73 -3.13 -5.15
C ALA A 59 -8.12 -3.99 -4.05
N LYS A 60 -6.89 -3.67 -3.65
CA LYS A 60 -6.20 -4.31 -2.53
C LYS A 60 -6.85 -3.95 -1.19
N TYR A 61 -7.23 -2.69 -1.06
CA TYR A 61 -7.93 -2.15 0.10
C TYR A 61 -9.28 -1.60 -0.35
N TYR A 62 -10.34 -1.95 0.35
CA TYR A 62 -11.70 -1.51 0.02
C TYR A 62 -12.57 -1.46 1.28
N THR A 63 -13.67 -0.73 1.20
CA THR A 63 -14.62 -0.62 2.28
C THR A 63 -15.49 -1.88 2.34
N SER A 64 -15.51 -2.51 3.50
CA SER A 64 -16.33 -3.70 3.78
C SER A 64 -16.78 -3.71 5.22
N ALA A 65 -17.82 -4.48 5.51
CA ALA A 65 -18.28 -4.67 6.88
C ALA A 65 -18.69 -6.12 7.11
N THR A 66 -18.64 -6.54 8.39
CA THR A 66 -19.20 -7.80 8.86
C THR A 66 -20.06 -7.49 10.08
N VAL A 67 -21.32 -7.85 10.03
CA VAL A 67 -22.27 -7.62 11.13
C VAL A 67 -22.90 -8.95 11.53
N SER A 68 -22.81 -9.30 12.81
CA SER A 68 -23.30 -10.58 13.35
C SER A 68 -22.76 -11.80 12.58
N GLY A 69 -21.49 -11.72 12.14
CA GLY A 69 -20.82 -12.79 11.39
C GLY A 69 -21.18 -12.85 9.89
N VAL A 70 -22.00 -11.93 9.39
CA VAL A 70 -22.39 -11.85 7.98
C VAL A 70 -21.59 -10.73 7.32
N SER A 71 -20.85 -11.07 6.24
CA SER A 71 -20.16 -10.07 5.42
C SER A 71 -21.17 -9.32 4.56
N LEU A 72 -21.03 -7.98 4.54
CA LEU A 72 -21.87 -7.09 3.75
C LEU A 72 -21.15 -6.74 2.45
N ASP A 73 -21.88 -6.85 1.36
CA ASP A 73 -21.43 -6.33 0.06
C ASP A 73 -21.85 -4.87 -0.03
N VAL A 74 -20.92 -3.97 0.34
CA VAL A 74 -21.16 -2.52 0.37
C VAL A 74 -21.12 -1.98 -1.05
N VAL A 75 -22.21 -1.34 -1.46
CA VAL A 75 -22.36 -0.80 -2.82
C VAL A 75 -22.57 0.71 -2.86
N ASP A 76 -22.92 1.33 -1.73
CA ASP A 76 -23.14 2.78 -1.63
C ASP A 76 -22.98 3.22 -0.18
N GLY A 77 -22.94 4.53 0.05
CA GLY A 77 -22.92 5.10 1.38
C GLY A 77 -22.17 6.41 1.50
N THR A 78 -22.01 6.81 2.75
CA THR A 78 -21.20 7.99 3.12
C THR A 78 -20.38 7.71 4.36
N VAL A 79 -19.19 8.28 4.42
CA VAL A 79 -18.35 8.31 5.62
C VAL A 79 -18.07 9.78 5.96
N SER A 80 -18.36 10.17 7.18
CA SER A 80 -18.07 11.52 7.70
C SER A 80 -16.94 11.44 8.72
N VAL A 81 -15.92 12.27 8.57
CA VAL A 81 -14.77 12.36 9.46
C VAL A 81 -14.74 13.77 10.06
N GLU A 82 -14.82 13.86 11.38
CA GLU A 82 -14.59 15.09 12.15
C GLU A 82 -13.30 14.89 12.96
N VAL A 83 -12.47 15.95 13.05
CA VAL A 83 -11.19 15.93 13.75
C VAL A 83 -11.17 17.04 14.79
N SER A 84 -10.79 16.70 16.03
CA SER A 84 -10.65 17.65 17.13
C SER A 84 -9.39 17.32 17.92
N GLY A 85 -8.31 18.06 17.66
CA GLY A 85 -6.98 17.73 18.18
C GLY A 85 -6.51 16.36 17.63
N GLU A 86 -6.21 15.42 18.52
CA GLU A 86 -5.82 14.05 18.16
C GLU A 86 -7.01 13.08 18.06
N SER A 87 -8.21 13.56 18.42
CA SER A 87 -9.42 12.72 18.42
C SER A 87 -10.21 12.82 17.13
N TYR A 88 -10.73 11.71 16.71
CA TYR A 88 -11.57 11.53 15.53
C TYR A 88 -12.99 11.14 15.94
N LYS A 89 -13.95 11.64 15.18
CA LYS A 89 -15.30 11.09 15.15
C LYS A 89 -15.59 10.66 13.71
N ILE A 90 -15.82 9.37 13.52
CA ILE A 90 -16.05 8.77 12.21
C ILE A 90 -17.42 8.13 12.22
N VAL A 91 -18.29 8.57 11.33
CA VAL A 91 -19.63 8.00 11.15
C VAL A 91 -19.74 7.47 9.72
N ALA A 92 -20.01 6.19 9.56
CA ALA A 92 -20.26 5.55 8.29
C ALA A 92 -21.72 5.11 8.18
N GLU A 93 -22.40 5.52 7.12
CA GLU A 93 -23.71 5.02 6.70
C GLU A 93 -23.52 4.29 5.37
N LEU A 94 -23.61 2.95 5.42
CA LEU A 94 -23.31 2.07 4.30
C LEU A 94 -24.58 1.33 3.85
N TYR A 95 -24.70 1.07 2.57
CA TYR A 95 -25.80 0.32 1.98
C TYR A 95 -25.29 -0.95 1.31
N ASP A 96 -26.00 -2.05 1.53
CA ASP A 96 -25.75 -3.28 0.80
C ASP A 96 -26.52 -3.36 -0.51
N VAL A 97 -26.27 -4.41 -1.29
CA VAL A 97 -26.94 -4.68 -2.58
C VAL A 97 -28.48 -4.80 -2.47
N SER A 98 -29.02 -5.07 -1.27
CA SER A 98 -30.45 -5.15 -1.00
C SER A 98 -31.05 -3.80 -0.61
N GLY A 99 -30.23 -2.74 -0.49
CA GLY A 99 -30.63 -1.42 -0.04
C GLY A 99 -30.85 -1.30 1.47
N VAL A 100 -30.35 -2.26 2.24
CA VAL A 100 -30.38 -2.19 3.72
C VAL A 100 -29.24 -1.27 4.16
N SER A 101 -29.55 -0.33 5.07
CA SER A 101 -28.56 0.59 5.63
C SER A 101 -27.96 0.05 6.93
N TYR A 102 -26.67 0.29 7.09
CA TYR A 102 -25.90 -0.04 8.28
C TYR A 102 -25.17 1.22 8.75
N SER A 103 -25.28 1.55 10.03
CA SER A 103 -24.61 2.70 10.61
C SER A 103 -23.50 2.25 11.58
N PHE A 104 -22.34 2.85 11.44
CA PHE A 104 -21.18 2.63 12.31
C PHE A 104 -20.73 3.98 12.87
N ASP A 105 -20.38 4.01 14.13
CA ASP A 105 -19.90 5.20 14.82
C ASP A 105 -18.62 4.89 15.61
N TYR A 106 -17.61 5.71 15.44
CA TYR A 106 -16.36 5.64 16.20
C TYR A 106 -16.02 7.02 16.74
N SER A 107 -15.58 7.07 18.00
CA SER A 107 -15.05 8.30 18.61
C SER A 107 -13.82 7.94 19.43
N GLY A 108 -12.69 8.59 19.17
CA GLY A 108 -11.44 8.36 19.88
C GLY A 108 -10.21 8.75 19.06
N GLU A 109 -9.04 8.43 19.61
CA GLU A 109 -7.77 8.58 18.94
C GLU A 109 -7.53 7.38 18.00
N LEU A 110 -7.03 7.64 16.81
CA LEU A 110 -6.58 6.56 15.92
C LEU A 110 -5.15 6.16 16.27
N PRO A 111 -4.77 4.89 16.04
CA PRO A 111 -3.38 4.48 16.18
C PRO A 111 -2.49 5.25 15.20
N GLU A 112 -1.18 5.29 15.48
CA GLU A 112 -0.19 5.84 14.56
C GLU A 112 -0.31 5.16 13.18
N MET A 113 -0.31 5.99 12.14
CA MET A 113 -0.43 5.49 10.77
C MET A 113 0.87 4.89 10.28
N GLU A 114 0.76 3.77 9.60
CA GLU A 114 1.88 3.10 8.94
C GLU A 114 1.80 3.33 7.43
N ASP A 115 2.91 3.72 6.81
CA ASP A 115 3.01 3.74 5.35
C ASP A 115 3.06 2.31 4.80
N LYS A 116 2.01 1.92 4.08
CA LYS A 116 1.91 0.61 3.41
C LYS A 116 1.95 0.70 1.89
N SER A 117 2.25 1.88 1.34
CA SER A 117 2.29 2.10 -0.12
C SER A 117 3.29 1.19 -0.82
N PHE A 118 4.42 0.90 -0.16
CA PHE A 118 5.44 -0.03 -0.67
C PHE A 118 5.35 -1.44 -0.05
N GLY A 119 4.33 -1.71 0.78
CA GLY A 119 4.27 -2.92 1.60
C GLY A 119 5.15 -2.82 2.84
N ALA A 120 5.22 -3.90 3.62
CA ALA A 120 6.18 -3.96 4.74
C ALA A 120 7.60 -3.91 4.19
N ASP A 121 8.48 -3.19 4.86
CA ASP A 121 9.90 -3.19 4.55
C ASP A 121 10.39 -4.64 4.50
N ILE A 122 10.73 -5.11 3.32
CA ILE A 122 11.36 -6.41 3.18
C ILE A 122 12.82 -6.21 3.51
N VAL A 123 13.21 -6.62 4.71
CA VAL A 123 14.62 -6.72 5.10
C VAL A 123 15.08 -8.16 4.81
N PRO A 124 15.49 -8.47 3.58
CA PRO A 124 15.88 -9.82 3.23
C PRO A 124 17.19 -10.17 3.92
N THR A 125 17.24 -11.37 4.49
CA THR A 125 18.51 -11.96 4.87
C THR A 125 19.08 -12.68 3.65
N PHE A 126 20.15 -12.14 3.10
CA PHE A 126 20.84 -12.77 1.99
C PHE A 126 21.71 -13.92 2.49
N ASP A 127 21.79 -14.99 1.70
CA ASP A 127 22.65 -16.15 2.02
C ASP A 127 24.14 -15.90 1.69
N GLY A 128 24.50 -14.69 1.30
CA GLY A 128 25.84 -14.28 0.90
C GLY A 128 26.19 -14.63 -0.54
N GLN A 129 25.26 -15.17 -1.30
CA GLN A 129 25.48 -15.48 -2.71
C GLN A 129 24.95 -14.37 -3.62
N TYR A 130 25.71 -14.03 -4.62
CA TYR A 130 25.31 -13.05 -5.63
C TYR A 130 25.94 -13.39 -6.98
N ASP A 131 25.26 -13.01 -8.06
CA ASP A 131 25.79 -13.00 -9.40
C ASP A 131 25.90 -11.57 -9.92
N THR A 132 26.96 -11.27 -10.67
CA THR A 132 27.18 -9.95 -11.26
C THR A 132 27.32 -10.09 -12.77
N TYR A 133 26.76 -9.14 -13.47
CA TYR A 133 26.91 -9.01 -14.92
C TYR A 133 27.15 -7.54 -15.28
N PHE A 134 28.19 -7.28 -16.09
CA PHE A 134 28.52 -5.94 -16.55
C PHE A 134 28.26 -5.80 -18.05
N THR A 135 27.57 -4.72 -18.44
CA THR A 135 27.32 -4.35 -19.82
C THR A 135 28.09 -3.08 -20.18
N THR A 136 29.17 -3.22 -20.96
CA THR A 136 30.03 -2.10 -21.36
C THR A 136 29.31 -1.03 -22.15
N LYS A 137 28.30 -1.39 -22.93
CA LYS A 137 27.53 -0.46 -23.77
C LYS A 137 26.79 0.63 -22.99
N ALA A 138 26.47 0.37 -21.73
CA ALA A 138 25.71 1.28 -20.89
C ALA A 138 26.37 1.55 -19.53
N ASN A 139 27.62 1.09 -19.32
CA ASN A 139 28.27 1.10 -18.00
C ASN A 139 27.34 0.59 -16.88
N LYS A 140 26.61 -0.46 -17.20
CA LYS A 140 25.54 -1.00 -16.38
C LYS A 140 25.98 -2.28 -15.71
N TRP A 141 25.77 -2.34 -14.41
CA TRP A 141 25.95 -3.52 -13.57
C TRP A 141 24.58 -4.07 -13.19
N SER A 142 24.33 -5.34 -13.48
CA SER A 142 23.19 -6.07 -12.94
C SER A 142 23.69 -6.99 -11.84
N VAL A 143 23.27 -6.77 -10.62
CA VAL A 143 23.65 -7.57 -9.46
C VAL A 143 22.41 -8.29 -8.95
N THR A 144 22.49 -9.62 -8.90
CA THR A 144 21.43 -10.47 -8.36
C THR A 144 21.86 -11.01 -7.00
N PHE A 145 21.16 -10.63 -5.96
CA PHE A 145 21.34 -11.14 -4.61
C PHE A 145 20.31 -12.25 -4.34
N TYR A 146 20.76 -13.40 -3.87
CA TYR A 146 19.88 -14.51 -3.54
C TYR A 146 19.50 -14.49 -2.07
N ILE A 147 18.19 -14.48 -1.79
CA ILE A 147 17.64 -14.56 -0.43
C ILE A 147 17.68 -16.00 0.05
N SER A 148 17.46 -16.94 -0.85
CA SER A 148 17.67 -18.36 -0.58
C SER A 148 18.12 -19.06 -1.86
N LYS A 149 19.22 -19.80 -1.79
CA LYS A 149 19.71 -20.63 -2.90
C LYS A 149 19.45 -22.09 -2.58
N LYS A 150 18.79 -22.79 -3.48
CA LYS A 150 18.48 -24.18 -3.30
C LYS A 150 19.63 -25.09 -3.71
N ALA A 151 19.69 -26.27 -3.11
CA ALA A 151 20.65 -27.32 -3.46
C ALA A 151 20.58 -27.69 -4.96
N PRO A 152 21.71 -28.08 -5.60
CA PRO A 152 21.76 -28.46 -6.99
C PRO A 152 20.72 -29.54 -7.33
N GLY A 153 19.96 -29.33 -8.38
CA GLY A 153 19.00 -30.30 -8.90
C GLY A 153 17.54 -30.12 -8.52
N ALA A 154 17.17 -29.09 -7.81
CA ALA A 154 15.77 -28.83 -7.47
C ALA A 154 15.18 -27.67 -8.27
N ASN A 155 14.07 -27.92 -8.99
CA ASN A 155 13.31 -26.94 -9.76
C ASN A 155 12.45 -26.02 -8.87
N VAL A 156 13.04 -25.22 -8.00
CA VAL A 156 12.29 -24.21 -7.26
C VAL A 156 12.97 -22.88 -7.42
N PHE A 157 12.21 -21.90 -7.88
CA PHE A 157 12.65 -20.53 -7.97
C PHE A 157 13.01 -19.99 -6.61
N LEU A 158 14.19 -19.48 -6.54
CA LEU A 158 14.78 -18.81 -5.42
C LEU A 158 14.17 -17.41 -5.34
N GLN A 159 13.95 -16.94 -4.14
CA GLN A 159 13.71 -15.52 -3.95
C GLN A 159 15.03 -14.79 -4.18
N TYR A 160 15.01 -13.81 -5.05
CA TYR A 160 16.17 -12.99 -5.36
C TYR A 160 15.76 -11.53 -5.47
N PHE A 161 16.72 -10.67 -5.25
CA PHE A 161 16.62 -9.23 -5.48
C PHE A 161 17.65 -8.85 -6.52
N GLN A 162 17.23 -8.19 -7.58
CA GLN A 162 18.13 -7.74 -8.65
C GLN A 162 18.15 -6.22 -8.69
N VAL A 163 19.33 -5.64 -8.75
CA VAL A 163 19.54 -4.20 -8.89
C VAL A 163 20.43 -3.93 -10.09
N ASP A 164 20.04 -2.96 -10.88
CA ASP A 164 20.87 -2.42 -11.95
C ASP A 164 21.51 -1.11 -11.49
N PHE A 165 22.84 -1.08 -11.50
CA PHE A 165 23.63 0.11 -11.18
C PHE A 165 24.25 0.67 -12.45
N TYR A 166 24.27 1.99 -12.56
CA TYR A 166 24.97 2.69 -13.62
C TYR A 166 26.21 3.36 -13.02
N SER A 167 27.37 3.07 -13.58
CA SER A 167 28.64 3.65 -13.16
C SER A 167 29.12 4.71 -14.15
N PRO A 168 30.04 5.59 -13.74
CA PRO A 168 30.73 6.46 -14.68
C PRO A 168 31.42 5.66 -15.79
N GLU A 169 31.75 6.33 -16.90
CA GLU A 169 32.52 5.73 -17.96
C GLU A 169 33.93 5.31 -17.49
N ASN A 170 34.48 4.28 -18.15
CA ASN A 170 35.86 3.82 -17.94
C ASN A 170 36.16 3.20 -16.56
N VAL A 171 35.18 2.50 -15.98
CA VAL A 171 35.40 1.70 -14.77
C VAL A 171 35.92 0.30 -15.12
N ASP A 172 36.59 -0.32 -14.16
CA ASP A 172 36.97 -1.74 -14.27
C ASP A 172 35.75 -2.62 -14.31
N PRO A 173 35.49 -3.38 -15.39
CA PRO A 173 34.28 -4.20 -15.51
C PRO A 173 34.27 -5.43 -14.60
N THR A 174 35.33 -5.66 -13.84
CA THR A 174 35.42 -6.80 -12.90
C THR A 174 35.04 -6.43 -11.46
N VAL A 175 34.93 -5.12 -11.16
CA VAL A 175 34.65 -4.65 -9.80
C VAL A 175 33.55 -3.59 -9.83
N LEU A 176 32.45 -3.85 -9.12
CA LEU A 176 31.40 -2.85 -8.91
C LEU A 176 32.02 -1.67 -8.12
N PRO A 177 32.00 -0.43 -8.66
CA PRO A 177 32.58 0.70 -7.96
C PRO A 177 31.92 0.95 -6.60
N GLU A 178 32.74 1.27 -5.61
CA GLU A 178 32.22 1.72 -4.31
C GLU A 178 31.53 3.09 -4.44
N GLY A 179 30.41 3.27 -3.77
CA GLY A 179 29.71 4.54 -3.78
C GLY A 179 28.26 4.44 -3.30
N THR A 180 27.62 5.60 -3.25
CA THR A 180 26.18 5.70 -3.02
C THR A 180 25.49 5.84 -4.38
N TYR A 181 24.53 4.98 -4.63
CA TYR A 181 23.74 4.98 -5.86
C TYR A 181 22.36 5.53 -5.56
N THR A 182 21.89 6.46 -6.36
CA THR A 182 20.54 7.03 -6.27
C THR A 182 19.66 6.50 -7.39
N PHE A 183 18.36 6.50 -7.20
CA PHE A 183 17.44 6.11 -8.27
C PHE A 183 17.60 7.04 -9.47
N ALA A 184 17.81 6.44 -10.64
CA ALA A 184 17.73 7.17 -11.89
C ALA A 184 16.25 7.15 -12.37
N THR A 185 15.71 8.32 -12.65
CA THR A 185 14.46 8.43 -13.42
C THR A 185 14.73 7.88 -14.83
N PRO A 186 13.88 6.97 -15.34
CA PRO A 186 14.03 6.54 -16.73
C PRO A 186 13.95 7.77 -17.63
N GLU A 187 14.96 7.97 -18.49
CA GLU A 187 14.84 8.93 -19.58
C GLU A 187 13.70 8.44 -20.51
N THR A 188 12.67 9.27 -20.66
CA THR A 188 11.52 9.05 -21.54
C THR A 188 11.86 9.21 -23.01
#